data_038e520a35280f3385cf93c995424ab6
#
_entry.id   038e520a35280f3385cf93c995424ab6
#
_cell.length_a   1.000
_cell.length_b   1.000
_cell.length_c   1.000
_cell.angle_alpha   90.00
_cell.angle_beta   90.00
_cell.angle_gamma   90.00
#
_symmetry.space_group_name_H-M   'P 1'
#
loop_
_entity.id
_entity.type
_entity.pdbx_description
1 polymer ?
#
loop_
_entity_poly.entity_id
_entity_poly.type
_entity_poly.pdbx_seq_one_letter_code
_entity_poly.pdbx_strand_id
1 'polypeptide(L)'
;MQTDGNLVLVKNGKTPLWHTATGMNPNAWAIMQGDGNLVVYTAANKPLWSSKTAPRAGAVLQQLNDGNAVIMHGRTRVWATNTAGR
;
A
#
# COMPACT_ATOMS: atom_id res chain seq x y z
N MET A 1 -7.40 -3.34 -2.59
CA MET A 1 -7.47 -2.53 -3.83
C MET A 1 -8.91 -2.44 -4.29
N GLN A 2 -9.40 -1.24 -4.46
CA GLN A 2 -10.79 -1.05 -4.89
C GLN A 2 -10.88 -0.94 -6.41
N THR A 3 -12.08 -1.17 -6.95
CA THR A 3 -12.30 -1.13 -8.41
C THR A 3 -12.20 0.27 -8.99
N ASP A 4 -12.31 1.32 -8.16
CA ASP A 4 -12.13 2.70 -8.59
C ASP A 4 -10.65 3.11 -8.71
N GLY A 5 -9.72 2.21 -8.41
CA GLY A 5 -8.29 2.48 -8.49
C GLY A 5 -7.65 2.92 -7.18
N ASN A 6 -8.40 2.99 -6.09
CA ASN A 6 -7.87 3.40 -4.80
C ASN A 6 -7.43 2.18 -3.99
N LEU A 7 -6.23 2.26 -3.40
CA LEU A 7 -5.78 1.27 -2.42
C LEU A 7 -6.14 1.80 -1.04
N VAL A 8 -6.95 1.05 -0.31
CA VAL A 8 -7.52 1.51 0.96
C VAL A 8 -7.21 0.51 2.07
N LEU A 9 -6.79 1.02 3.21
CA LEU A 9 -6.67 0.26 4.46
C LEU A 9 -7.97 0.46 5.24
N VAL A 10 -8.67 -0.64 5.55
CA VAL A 10 -10.00 -0.62 6.14
C VAL A 10 -9.97 -1.34 7.48
N LYS A 11 -10.57 -0.74 8.50
CA LYS A 11 -10.72 -1.33 9.82
C LYS A 11 -12.04 -2.11 9.89
N ASN A 12 -11.97 -3.38 10.32
CA ASN A 12 -13.14 -4.26 10.48
C ASN A 12 -14.00 -4.35 9.22
N GLY A 13 -13.40 -4.17 8.04
CA GLY A 13 -14.10 -4.23 6.76
C GLY A 13 -15.01 -3.05 6.45
N LYS A 14 -15.03 -2.00 7.30
CA LYS A 14 -16.01 -0.91 7.15
C LYS A 14 -15.40 0.49 7.19
N THR A 15 -14.44 0.74 8.07
CA THR A 15 -13.93 2.10 8.31
C THR A 15 -12.60 2.30 7.59
N PRO A 16 -12.54 3.14 6.55
CA PRO A 16 -11.26 3.42 5.90
C PRO A 16 -10.36 4.24 6.82
N LEU A 17 -9.12 3.77 7.01
CA LEU A 17 -8.12 4.42 7.84
C LEU A 17 -7.09 5.17 7.01
N TRP A 18 -6.85 4.72 5.78
CA TRP A 18 -5.80 5.25 4.93
C TRP A 18 -6.08 4.85 3.48
N HIS A 19 -5.70 5.70 2.54
CA HIS A 19 -5.80 5.38 1.12
C HIS A 19 -4.73 6.12 0.31
N THR A 20 -4.48 5.63 -0.91
CA THR A 20 -3.47 6.21 -1.81
C THR A 20 -3.96 7.45 -2.54
N ALA A 21 -5.25 7.77 -2.45
CA ALA A 21 -5.88 8.87 -3.18
C ALA A 21 -5.76 8.71 -4.71
N THR A 22 -5.83 7.46 -5.18
CA THR A 22 -5.73 7.12 -6.60
C THR A 22 -7.08 6.72 -7.21
N GLY A 23 -8.19 7.04 -6.55
CA GLY A 23 -9.53 6.86 -7.09
C GLY A 23 -9.69 7.59 -8.41
N MET A 24 -10.74 7.24 -9.18
CA MET A 24 -11.00 7.73 -10.54
C MET A 24 -10.02 7.17 -11.58
N ASN A 25 -9.35 6.05 -11.25
CA ASN A 25 -8.50 5.32 -12.18
C ASN A 25 -9.01 3.87 -12.25
N PRO A 26 -10.13 3.62 -12.93
CA PRO A 26 -10.74 2.29 -12.96
C PRO A 26 -9.75 1.26 -13.51
N ASN A 27 -9.80 0.05 -12.93
CA ASN A 27 -8.91 -1.06 -13.27
C ASN A 27 -7.43 -0.82 -12.96
N ALA A 28 -7.11 0.18 -12.14
CA ALA A 28 -5.76 0.31 -11.57
C ALA A 28 -5.49 -0.87 -10.63
N TRP A 29 -4.22 -1.19 -10.46
CA TRP A 29 -3.82 -2.34 -9.66
C TRP A 29 -2.59 -2.02 -8.83
N ALA A 30 -2.41 -2.74 -7.74
CA ALA A 30 -1.31 -2.54 -6.81
C ALA A 30 -0.43 -3.78 -6.75
N ILE A 31 0.87 -3.57 -6.59
CA ILE A 31 1.82 -4.67 -6.43
C ILE A 31 2.90 -4.30 -5.41
N MET A 32 3.23 -5.26 -4.54
CA MET A 32 4.43 -5.21 -3.72
C MET A 32 5.56 -5.81 -4.54
N GLN A 33 6.44 -4.95 -5.05
CA GLN A 33 7.47 -5.37 -6.01
C GLN A 33 8.64 -6.07 -5.33
N GLY A 34 9.37 -6.88 -6.09
CA GLY A 34 10.56 -7.56 -5.58
C GLY A 34 11.67 -6.61 -5.17
N ASP A 35 11.67 -5.38 -5.68
CA ASP A 35 12.64 -4.35 -5.30
C ASP A 35 12.31 -3.66 -3.98
N GLY A 36 11.20 -4.03 -3.34
CA GLY A 36 10.79 -3.46 -2.07
C GLY A 36 9.83 -2.28 -2.16
N ASN A 37 9.37 -1.91 -3.36
CA ASN A 37 8.44 -0.79 -3.55
C ASN A 37 7.00 -1.29 -3.67
N LEU A 38 6.08 -0.64 -2.96
CA LEU A 38 4.64 -0.84 -3.15
C LEU A 38 4.14 0.23 -4.12
N VAL A 39 3.57 -0.20 -5.24
CA VAL A 39 3.20 0.71 -6.32
C VAL A 39 1.77 0.46 -6.75
N VAL A 40 1.02 1.54 -7.02
CA VAL A 40 -0.27 1.48 -7.70
C VAL A 40 -0.06 1.94 -9.15
N TYR A 41 -0.49 1.10 -10.09
CA TYR A 41 -0.39 1.35 -11.53
C TYR A 41 -1.76 1.55 -12.15
N THR A 42 -1.83 2.36 -13.20
CA THR A 42 -3.03 2.40 -14.06
C THR A 42 -3.18 1.09 -14.84
N ALA A 43 -4.35 0.88 -15.46
CA ALA A 43 -4.57 -0.25 -16.35
C ALA A 43 -3.55 -0.27 -17.51
N ALA A 44 -2.99 0.88 -17.89
CA ALA A 44 -1.96 0.99 -18.92
C ALA A 44 -0.53 0.87 -18.35
N ASN A 45 -0.38 0.45 -17.10
CA ASN A 45 0.90 0.20 -16.43
C ASN A 45 1.73 1.47 -16.16
N LYS A 46 1.05 2.61 -15.97
CA LYS A 46 1.70 3.84 -15.54
C LYS A 46 1.62 3.97 -14.02
N PRO A 47 2.72 4.27 -13.32
CA PRO A 47 2.67 4.42 -11.87
C PRO A 47 1.88 5.65 -11.46
N LEU A 48 0.96 5.47 -10.50
CA LEU A 48 0.16 6.53 -9.91
C LEU A 48 0.66 6.93 -8.53
N TRP A 49 1.15 5.96 -7.78
CA TRP A 49 1.59 6.14 -6.41
C TRP A 49 2.62 5.07 -6.06
N SER A 50 3.57 5.42 -5.20
CA SER A 50 4.50 4.45 -4.66
C SER A 50 4.87 4.79 -3.22
N SER A 51 5.25 3.77 -2.46
CA SER A 51 5.75 3.96 -1.10
C SER A 51 7.18 4.50 -1.05
N LYS A 52 7.87 4.53 -2.20
CA LYS A 52 9.26 5.02 -2.33
C LYS A 52 10.23 4.25 -1.43
N THR A 53 10.03 2.93 -1.36
CA THR A 53 10.84 2.06 -0.50
C THR A 53 11.83 1.20 -1.27
N ALA A 54 11.96 1.37 -2.58
CA ALA A 54 13.04 0.75 -3.35
C ALA A 54 14.34 1.54 -3.14
N PRO A 55 15.53 0.92 -3.26
CA PRO A 55 15.77 -0.50 -3.44
C PRO A 55 15.89 -1.22 -2.10
N ARG A 56 14.95 -2.13 -1.82
CA ARG A 56 14.98 -2.97 -0.61
C ARG A 56 14.45 -4.34 -0.98
N ALA A 57 15.25 -5.10 -1.72
CA ALA A 57 14.84 -6.40 -2.23
C ALA A 57 14.38 -7.31 -1.08
N GLY A 58 13.23 -7.95 -1.28
CA GLY A 58 12.66 -8.85 -0.28
C GLY A 58 11.83 -8.17 0.81
N ALA A 59 11.64 -6.85 0.75
CA ALA A 59 10.72 -6.19 1.68
C ALA A 59 9.29 -6.67 1.46
N VAL A 60 8.51 -6.73 2.54
CA VAL A 60 7.14 -7.25 2.52
C VAL A 60 6.18 -6.27 3.17
N LEU A 61 4.92 -6.28 2.68
CA LEU A 61 3.83 -5.51 3.25
C LEU A 61 3.10 -6.36 4.29
N GLN A 62 2.89 -5.80 5.48
CA GLN A 62 2.17 -6.47 6.56
C GLN A 62 1.08 -5.55 7.12
N GLN A 63 -0.11 -6.10 7.32
CA GLN A 63 -1.16 -5.41 8.06
C GLN A 63 -1.14 -5.90 9.50
N LEU A 64 -1.01 -4.96 10.45
CA LEU A 64 -0.88 -5.28 11.86
C LEU A 64 -2.23 -5.20 12.58
N ASN A 65 -2.33 -5.87 13.72
CA ASN A 65 -3.56 -5.91 14.51
C ASN A 65 -3.88 -4.57 15.20
N ASP A 66 -2.91 -3.66 15.27
CA ASP A 66 -3.08 -2.35 15.90
C ASP A 66 -3.69 -1.30 14.97
N GLY A 67 -4.06 -1.68 13.74
CA GLY A 67 -4.64 -0.77 12.76
C GLY A 67 -3.62 -0.15 11.81
N ASN A 68 -2.37 -0.58 11.87
CA ASN A 68 -1.30 -0.07 11.02
C ASN A 68 -0.98 -1.05 9.89
N ALA A 69 -0.55 -0.53 8.75
CA ALA A 69 0.08 -1.33 7.70
C ALA A 69 1.50 -0.84 7.51
N VAL A 70 2.44 -1.77 7.37
CA VAL A 70 3.86 -1.45 7.34
C VAL A 70 4.56 -2.22 6.23
N ILE A 71 5.65 -1.65 5.72
CA ILE A 71 6.58 -2.39 4.86
C ILE A 71 7.83 -2.65 5.68
N MET A 72 8.21 -3.93 5.76
CA MET A 72 9.36 -4.40 6.54
C MET A 72 10.44 -4.93 5.60
N HIS A 73 11.66 -4.50 5.84
CA HIS A 73 12.84 -5.05 5.20
C HIS A 73 13.64 -5.77 6.28
N GLY A 74 13.48 -7.10 6.35
CA GLY A 74 13.97 -7.86 7.48
C GLY A 74 13.29 -7.39 8.76
N ARG A 75 14.06 -6.85 9.70
CA ARG A 75 13.55 -6.33 10.98
C ARG A 75 13.37 -4.82 10.97
N THR A 76 13.61 -4.17 9.84
CA THR A 76 13.54 -2.71 9.72
C THR A 76 12.23 -2.29 9.09
N ARG A 77 11.46 -1.45 9.80
CA ARG A 77 10.28 -0.81 9.22
C ARG A 77 10.74 0.32 8.32
N VAL A 78 10.42 0.24 7.02
CA VAL A 78 10.83 1.24 6.05
C VAL A 78 9.70 2.16 5.62
N TRP A 79 8.44 1.77 5.91
CA TRP A 79 7.27 2.58 5.59
C TRP A 79 6.08 2.12 6.44
N ALA A 80 5.17 3.03 6.74
CA ALA A 80 3.95 2.73 7.49
C ALA A 80 2.84 3.70 7.13
N THR A 81 1.59 3.25 7.28
CA THR A 81 0.41 4.12 7.10
C THR A 81 0.21 5.07 8.28
N ASN A 82 0.86 4.81 9.41
CA ASN A 82 0.73 5.58 10.66
C ASN A 82 -0.72 5.62 11.18
N THR A 83 -1.39 4.47 11.09
CA THR A 83 -2.78 4.33 11.51
C THR A 83 -2.93 3.46 12.76
N ALA A 84 -1.83 3.18 13.47
CA ALA A 84 -1.89 2.41 14.71
C ALA A 84 -2.82 3.08 15.74
N GLY A 85 -3.64 2.26 16.39
CA GLY A 85 -4.59 2.76 17.38
C GLY A 85 -5.89 3.33 16.82
N ARG A 86 -6.10 3.27 15.54
CA ARG A 86 -7.32 3.78 14.91
C ARG A 86 -8.40 2.74 14.71
#